data_8c43a4d74b99e1331bfdc16ac8471565
#
_entry.id   8c43a4d74b99e1331bfdc16ac8471565
#
_cell.length_a   1.000
_cell.length_b   1.000
_cell.length_c   1.000
_cell.angle_alpha   90.00
_cell.angle_beta   90.00
_cell.angle_gamma   90.00
#
_symmetry.space_group_name_H-M   'P 1'
#
loop_
_entity.id
_entity.type
_entity.pdbx_description
1 polymer ?
#
loop_
_entity_poly.entity_id
_entity_poly.type
_entity_poly.pdbx_seq_one_letter_code
_entity_poly.pdbx_strand_id
1 'polypeptide(L)'
;TVKRIVDETQMYFVPCLNPDGYLLNEQTNPGGGGLWRKNAWKDTLGELKGVDLNRNYGFFWGFDNFGSSNNPNSPTYRGTAGFSEPETQALRQLCLDNEFKIAQNYHSFGNYLIHPWGYNDSITAEDKLFKTIGRVMNRENKFLMGTGTETVGYVVNGDSDDWMYGEVGEKAKIYSYTPEVGPSFWPPKVDIDYLNRSCVWMNLATALVVLNYYEANEIVLQSYLSPS
;
A
#
# COMPACT_ATOMS: atom_id res chain seq x y z
N THR A 1 10.89 24.75 -1.27
CA THR A 1 9.92 23.61 -1.24
C THR A 1 10.37 22.53 -0.27
N VAL A 2 11.61 21.97 -0.40
CA VAL A 2 12.11 20.89 0.50
C VAL A 2 12.12 21.33 1.96
N LYS A 3 12.62 22.53 2.26
CA LYS A 3 12.59 23.09 3.63
C LYS A 3 11.18 23.11 4.20
N ARG A 4 10.20 23.54 3.42
CA ARG A 4 8.80 23.60 3.84
C ARG A 4 8.24 22.21 4.15
N ILE A 5 8.54 21.20 3.31
CA ILE A 5 8.14 19.82 3.57
C ILE A 5 8.68 19.35 4.92
N VAL A 6 9.97 19.57 5.18
CA VAL A 6 10.62 19.14 6.43
C VAL A 6 10.07 19.88 7.66
N ASP A 7 9.79 21.19 7.52
CA ASP A 7 9.37 22.03 8.64
C ASP A 7 7.86 21.87 8.97
N GLU A 8 7.04 21.54 7.99
CA GLU A 8 5.57 21.65 8.08
C GLU A 8 4.85 20.29 7.93
N THR A 9 5.58 19.21 7.64
CA THR A 9 4.99 17.85 7.60
C THR A 9 5.69 16.90 8.56
N GLN A 10 4.94 15.93 9.05
CA GLN A 10 5.45 14.81 9.80
C GLN A 10 5.37 13.56 8.92
N MET A 11 6.52 13.00 8.58
CA MET A 11 6.62 11.83 7.71
C MET A 11 7.08 10.61 8.51
N TYR A 12 6.38 9.51 8.36
CA TYR A 12 6.71 8.23 8.97
C TYR A 12 7.13 7.24 7.90
N PHE A 13 8.18 6.48 8.16
CA PHE A 13 8.69 5.46 7.27
C PHE A 13 8.72 4.12 8.00
N VAL A 14 8.03 3.12 7.46
CA VAL A 14 8.10 1.72 7.89
C VAL A 14 8.89 0.96 6.82
N PRO A 15 10.19 0.75 7.00
CA PRO A 15 11.05 0.21 5.93
C PRO A 15 10.70 -1.22 5.52
N CYS A 16 10.20 -2.02 6.45
CA CYS A 16 9.80 -3.40 6.22
C CYS A 16 8.66 -3.78 7.17
N LEU A 17 7.46 -3.98 6.63
CA LEU A 17 6.31 -4.43 7.42
C LEU A 17 6.35 -5.94 7.70
N ASN A 18 6.95 -6.72 6.80
CA ASN A 18 7.04 -8.18 6.90
C ASN A 18 8.51 -8.64 7.01
N PRO A 19 9.20 -8.38 8.15
CA PRO A 19 10.59 -8.75 8.32
C PRO A 19 10.82 -10.27 8.28
N ASP A 20 9.88 -11.05 8.83
CA ASP A 20 9.99 -12.50 8.86
C ASP A 20 9.90 -13.11 7.47
N GLY A 21 8.96 -12.65 6.64
CA GLY A 21 8.84 -13.09 5.26
C GLY A 21 10.06 -12.71 4.41
N TYR A 22 10.65 -11.54 4.68
CA TYR A 22 11.90 -11.12 4.05
C TYR A 22 13.05 -12.06 4.42
N LEU A 23 13.24 -12.34 5.71
CA LEU A 23 14.27 -13.26 6.22
C LEU A 23 14.10 -14.69 5.67
N LEU A 24 12.87 -15.17 5.57
CA LEU A 24 12.58 -16.49 4.96
C LEU A 24 13.05 -16.56 3.50
N ASN A 25 12.78 -15.51 2.72
CA ASN A 25 13.28 -15.44 1.34
C ASN A 25 14.80 -15.38 1.28
N GLU A 26 15.46 -14.61 2.16
CA GLU A 26 16.91 -14.53 2.23
C GLU A 26 17.54 -15.88 2.60
N GLN A 27 16.96 -16.60 3.55
CA GLN A 27 17.46 -17.93 4.00
C GLN A 27 17.25 -19.02 2.96
N THR A 28 16.09 -19.03 2.29
CA THR A 28 15.74 -20.08 1.34
C THR A 28 16.24 -19.81 -0.07
N ASN A 29 16.46 -18.55 -0.42
CA ASN A 29 16.91 -18.09 -1.73
C ASN A 29 17.98 -17.00 -1.60
N PRO A 30 19.17 -17.30 -1.04
CA PRO A 30 20.19 -16.29 -0.77
C PRO A 30 20.75 -15.60 -2.03
N GLY A 31 20.55 -16.21 -3.20
CA GLY A 31 20.88 -15.64 -4.50
C GLY A 31 19.80 -14.73 -5.09
N GLY A 32 18.67 -14.54 -4.38
CA GLY A 32 17.49 -13.82 -4.86
C GLY A 32 16.45 -14.78 -5.52
N GLY A 33 15.29 -14.24 -5.84
CA GLY A 33 14.20 -14.98 -6.50
C GLY A 33 13.24 -15.70 -5.55
N GLY A 34 13.32 -15.51 -4.25
CA GLY A 34 12.36 -16.04 -3.29
C GLY A 34 10.97 -15.41 -3.48
N LEU A 35 9.91 -16.23 -3.43
CA LEU A 35 8.53 -15.80 -3.69
C LEU A 35 7.62 -15.95 -2.46
N TRP A 36 8.19 -16.10 -1.28
CA TRP A 36 7.41 -16.15 -0.06
C TRP A 36 6.89 -14.73 0.26
N ARG A 37 5.57 -14.55 0.19
CA ARG A 37 4.90 -13.26 0.41
C ARG A 37 4.25 -13.11 1.78
N LYS A 38 4.07 -14.22 2.50
CA LYS A 38 3.39 -14.28 3.80
C LYS A 38 4.38 -13.99 4.94
N ASN A 39 3.86 -13.74 6.16
CA ASN A 39 4.69 -13.72 7.36
C ASN A 39 5.14 -15.13 7.78
N ALA A 40 5.69 -15.28 8.99
CA ALA A 40 6.15 -16.58 9.51
C ALA A 40 5.17 -17.25 10.48
N TRP A 41 3.87 -16.98 10.36
CA TRP A 41 2.86 -17.62 11.19
C TRP A 41 2.90 -19.16 11.07
N LYS A 42 2.79 -19.85 12.21
CA LYS A 42 2.75 -21.30 12.28
C LYS A 42 1.39 -21.76 12.77
N ASP A 43 0.93 -22.88 12.23
CA ASP A 43 -0.31 -23.53 12.66
C ASP A 43 -0.16 -24.22 14.02
N THR A 44 -1.24 -24.83 14.49
CA THR A 44 -1.27 -25.53 15.80
C THR A 44 -0.36 -26.77 15.87
N LEU A 45 0.12 -27.26 14.74
CA LEU A 45 1.10 -28.34 14.63
C LEU A 45 2.54 -27.83 14.56
N GLY A 46 2.73 -26.50 14.56
CA GLY A 46 4.03 -25.85 14.42
C GLY A 46 4.53 -25.77 12.98
N GLU A 47 3.68 -26.11 11.99
CA GLU A 47 4.03 -26.01 10.58
C GLU A 47 3.97 -24.57 10.10
N LEU A 48 4.99 -24.14 9.36
CA LEU A 48 5.03 -22.82 8.74
C LEU A 48 3.95 -22.74 7.64
N LYS A 49 2.97 -21.89 7.84
CA LYS A 49 1.90 -21.62 6.89
C LYS A 49 1.91 -20.16 6.42
N GLY A 50 2.20 -19.23 7.32
CA GLY A 50 2.18 -17.80 7.09
C GLY A 50 0.80 -17.23 6.77
N VAL A 51 0.64 -15.95 7.02
CA VAL A 51 -0.53 -15.14 6.65
C VAL A 51 -0.11 -14.09 5.64
N ASP A 52 -0.90 -13.87 4.60
CA ASP A 52 -0.73 -12.74 3.69
C ASP A 52 -1.18 -11.47 4.42
N LEU A 53 -0.20 -10.64 4.83
CA LEU A 53 -0.47 -9.43 5.61
C LEU A 53 -1.38 -8.46 4.86
N ASN A 54 -1.30 -8.43 3.52
CA ASN A 54 -2.19 -7.59 2.69
C ASN A 54 -3.53 -8.28 2.37
N ARG A 55 -3.99 -9.17 3.26
CA ARG A 55 -5.32 -9.77 3.35
C ARG A 55 -5.80 -9.79 4.80
N ASN A 56 -5.05 -9.19 5.73
CA ASN A 56 -5.26 -9.31 7.18
C ASN A 56 -5.79 -8.03 7.84
N TYR A 57 -6.10 -6.98 7.09
CA TYR A 57 -6.72 -5.76 7.61
C TYR A 57 -8.23 -5.93 7.81
N GLY A 58 -8.82 -5.16 8.77
CA GLY A 58 -10.18 -5.41 9.24
C GLY A 58 -11.31 -5.02 8.29
N PHE A 59 -11.10 -4.02 7.43
CA PHE A 59 -12.15 -3.52 6.54
C PHE A 59 -12.47 -4.55 5.46
N PHE A 60 -13.72 -5.00 5.39
CA PHE A 60 -14.17 -6.12 4.54
C PHE A 60 -13.28 -7.38 4.59
N TRP A 61 -12.61 -7.62 5.74
CA TRP A 61 -11.87 -8.87 5.93
C TRP A 61 -12.78 -10.08 5.72
N GLY A 62 -12.34 -10.99 4.86
CA GLY A 62 -13.10 -12.22 4.59
C GLY A 62 -14.43 -11.99 3.86
N PHE A 63 -14.57 -10.86 3.15
CA PHE A 63 -15.76 -10.54 2.36
C PHE A 63 -16.17 -11.68 1.42
N ASP A 64 -15.19 -12.32 0.79
CA ASP A 64 -15.35 -13.51 -0.03
C ASP A 64 -14.09 -14.39 -0.02
N ASN A 65 -14.09 -15.46 -0.83
CA ASN A 65 -12.94 -16.33 -1.02
C ASN A 65 -12.28 -16.15 -2.41
N PHE A 66 -12.60 -15.07 -3.14
CA PHE A 66 -11.95 -14.68 -4.39
C PHE A 66 -10.84 -13.67 -4.12
N GLY A 67 -11.11 -12.62 -3.36
CA GLY A 67 -10.14 -11.57 -3.01
C GLY A 67 -9.15 -11.98 -1.91
N SER A 68 -9.44 -13.03 -1.15
CA SER A 68 -8.55 -13.65 -0.16
C SER A 68 -8.95 -15.12 0.08
N SER A 69 -8.12 -15.88 0.79
CA SER A 69 -8.37 -17.29 1.08
C SER A 69 -8.48 -17.57 2.56
N ASN A 70 -9.39 -18.47 2.96
CA ASN A 70 -9.46 -19.03 4.30
C ASN A 70 -8.60 -20.32 4.46
N ASN A 71 -7.93 -20.77 3.40
CA ASN A 71 -7.05 -21.95 3.43
C ASN A 71 -5.61 -21.55 3.79
N PRO A 72 -5.04 -22.03 4.92
CA PRO A 72 -3.66 -21.73 5.34
C PRO A 72 -2.58 -22.08 4.31
N ASN A 73 -2.84 -23.01 3.41
CA ASN A 73 -1.89 -23.39 2.34
C ASN A 73 -1.96 -22.45 1.12
N SER A 74 -2.93 -21.54 1.06
CA SER A 74 -3.03 -20.54 -0.01
C SER A 74 -1.97 -19.45 0.15
N PRO A 75 -1.40 -18.92 -0.94
CA PRO A 75 -0.54 -17.74 -0.89
C PRO A 75 -1.27 -16.46 -0.46
N THR A 76 -2.61 -16.44 -0.54
CA THR A 76 -3.47 -15.31 -0.13
C THR A 76 -4.26 -15.63 1.15
N TYR A 77 -3.73 -16.49 2.03
CA TYR A 77 -4.37 -16.81 3.31
C TYR A 77 -4.47 -15.56 4.18
N ARG A 78 -5.70 -15.24 4.60
CA ARG A 78 -6.03 -13.99 5.33
C ARG A 78 -5.89 -14.04 6.85
N GLY A 79 -5.42 -15.19 7.40
CA GLY A 79 -5.37 -15.38 8.86
C GLY A 79 -6.71 -15.83 9.45
N THR A 80 -6.81 -15.82 10.77
CA THR A 80 -7.98 -16.31 11.52
C THR A 80 -9.00 -15.22 11.82
N ALA A 81 -8.58 -13.96 11.78
CA ALA A 81 -9.41 -12.76 11.93
C ALA A 81 -8.72 -11.56 11.29
N GLY A 82 -9.46 -10.49 11.06
CA GLY A 82 -8.84 -9.21 10.73
C GLY A 82 -7.89 -8.79 11.86
N PHE A 83 -6.68 -8.35 11.49
CA PHE A 83 -5.62 -8.01 12.45
C PHE A 83 -5.23 -9.17 13.36
N SER A 84 -5.26 -10.41 12.90
CA SER A 84 -4.74 -11.54 13.67
C SER A 84 -3.22 -11.49 13.83
N GLU A 85 -2.51 -10.82 12.94
CA GLU A 85 -1.06 -10.82 12.89
C GLU A 85 -0.44 -9.61 13.62
N PRO A 86 0.67 -9.79 14.34
CA PRO A 86 1.30 -8.71 15.11
C PRO A 86 1.77 -7.55 14.22
N GLU A 87 2.20 -7.81 13.01
CA GLU A 87 2.65 -6.80 12.06
C GLU A 87 1.51 -5.86 11.65
N THR A 88 0.34 -6.42 11.33
CA THR A 88 -0.85 -5.61 10.97
C THR A 88 -1.44 -4.90 12.19
N GLN A 89 -1.37 -5.52 13.39
CA GLN A 89 -1.75 -4.86 14.65
C GLN A 89 -0.85 -3.66 14.94
N ALA A 90 0.47 -3.80 14.74
CA ALA A 90 1.43 -2.71 14.95
C ALA A 90 1.15 -1.53 14.00
N LEU A 91 0.89 -1.82 12.72
CA LEU A 91 0.54 -0.76 11.77
C LEU A 91 -0.83 -0.14 12.08
N ARG A 92 -1.82 -0.96 12.49
CA ARG A 92 -3.11 -0.45 12.96
C ARG A 92 -2.91 0.52 14.12
N GLN A 93 -2.14 0.12 15.15
CA GLN A 93 -1.86 0.98 16.31
C GLN A 93 -1.17 2.29 15.91
N LEU A 94 -0.18 2.22 15.01
CA LEU A 94 0.46 3.41 14.46
C LEU A 94 -0.54 4.37 13.81
N CYS A 95 -1.52 3.83 13.07
CA CYS A 95 -2.57 4.65 12.45
C CYS A 95 -3.61 5.18 13.45
N LEU A 96 -3.84 4.49 14.56
CA LEU A 96 -4.73 4.97 15.63
C LEU A 96 -4.08 6.08 16.46
N ASP A 97 -2.78 6.00 16.68
CA ASP A 97 -2.03 6.98 17.49
C ASP A 97 -1.70 8.26 16.72
N ASN A 98 -1.92 8.28 15.39
CA ASN A 98 -1.55 9.40 14.54
C ASN A 98 -2.66 9.74 13.53
N GLU A 99 -2.86 11.01 13.28
CA GLU A 99 -3.80 11.49 12.27
C GLU A 99 -3.18 11.55 10.88
N PHE A 100 -2.82 10.40 10.31
CA PHE A 100 -2.33 10.36 8.93
C PHE A 100 -3.38 10.86 7.94
N LYS A 101 -2.94 11.56 6.90
CA LYS A 101 -3.81 12.10 5.84
C LYS A 101 -3.68 11.30 4.55
N ILE A 102 -2.47 10.84 4.28
CA ILE A 102 -2.15 10.07 3.09
C ILE A 102 -1.14 8.98 3.44
N ALA A 103 -1.21 7.84 2.77
CA ALA A 103 -0.27 6.73 2.91
C ALA A 103 0.13 6.16 1.54
N GLN A 104 1.34 5.62 1.47
CA GLN A 104 1.80 4.80 0.35
C GLN A 104 2.25 3.44 0.87
N ASN A 105 1.59 2.39 0.41
CA ASN A 105 1.86 1.00 0.75
C ASN A 105 2.61 0.36 -0.42
N TYR A 106 3.95 0.44 -0.38
CA TYR A 106 4.80 -0.03 -1.48
C TYR A 106 4.81 -1.54 -1.63
N HIS A 107 4.59 -1.97 -2.85
CA HIS A 107 4.64 -3.36 -3.29
C HIS A 107 5.50 -3.52 -4.55
N SER A 108 5.68 -4.72 -4.99
CA SER A 108 6.12 -5.12 -6.33
C SER A 108 5.13 -6.15 -6.87
N PHE A 109 4.80 -6.13 -8.13
CA PHE A 109 5.35 -5.39 -9.24
C PHE A 109 4.28 -5.01 -10.28
N GLY A 110 4.63 -4.23 -11.32
CA GLY A 110 3.74 -3.98 -12.45
C GLY A 110 3.74 -2.53 -12.93
N ASN A 111 4.37 -1.60 -12.18
CA ASN A 111 4.34 -0.16 -12.43
C ASN A 111 2.89 0.37 -12.41
N TYR A 112 2.17 0.02 -11.35
CA TYR A 112 0.82 0.48 -11.06
C TYR A 112 0.82 1.47 -9.90
N LEU A 113 -0.18 2.37 -9.87
CA LEU A 113 -0.54 3.18 -8.72
C LEU A 113 -2.00 2.88 -8.39
N ILE A 114 -2.21 1.96 -7.46
CA ILE A 114 -3.53 1.45 -7.11
C ILE A 114 -4.13 2.32 -6.01
N HIS A 115 -5.46 2.48 -6.03
CA HIS A 115 -6.22 3.14 -4.97
C HIS A 115 -7.55 2.39 -4.73
N PRO A 116 -8.25 2.62 -3.60
CA PRO A 116 -9.52 1.95 -3.30
C PRO A 116 -10.59 2.13 -4.40
N TRP A 117 -11.49 1.14 -4.60
CA TRP A 117 -11.61 -0.01 -3.73
C TRP A 117 -10.86 -1.23 -4.31
N GLY A 118 -10.34 -2.07 -3.40
CA GLY A 118 -9.78 -3.38 -3.74
C GLY A 118 -10.81 -4.50 -3.60
N TYR A 119 -11.72 -4.45 -2.60
CA TYR A 119 -12.61 -5.56 -2.24
C TYR A 119 -13.70 -5.85 -3.28
N ASN A 120 -14.00 -4.94 -4.17
CA ASN A 120 -14.96 -5.11 -5.25
C ASN A 120 -14.63 -4.24 -6.46
N ASP A 121 -15.43 -4.36 -7.52
CA ASP A 121 -15.28 -3.62 -8.78
C ASP A 121 -15.99 -2.25 -8.78
N SER A 122 -16.16 -1.62 -7.63
CA SER A 122 -16.74 -0.28 -7.55
C SER A 122 -15.68 0.80 -7.33
N ILE A 123 -16.00 2.02 -7.72
CA ILE A 123 -15.19 3.20 -7.40
C ILE A 123 -15.65 3.85 -6.11
N THR A 124 -14.76 4.54 -5.42
CA THR A 124 -15.11 5.34 -4.23
C THR A 124 -15.91 6.58 -4.62
N ALA A 125 -16.67 7.14 -3.67
CA ALA A 125 -17.33 8.44 -3.88
C ALA A 125 -16.32 9.58 -4.13
N GLU A 126 -15.07 9.40 -3.74
CA GLU A 126 -13.97 10.37 -3.90
C GLU A 126 -12.96 9.94 -4.99
N ASP A 127 -13.36 9.09 -5.94
CA ASP A 127 -12.51 8.60 -7.03
C ASP A 127 -11.82 9.75 -7.80
N LYS A 128 -12.58 10.83 -8.06
CA LYS A 128 -12.00 12.03 -8.70
C LYS A 128 -10.85 12.63 -7.89
N LEU A 129 -10.96 12.66 -6.56
CA LEU A 129 -9.92 13.15 -5.68
C LEU A 129 -8.71 12.22 -5.67
N PHE A 130 -8.93 10.89 -5.57
CA PHE A 130 -7.86 9.91 -5.73
C PHE A 130 -7.11 10.08 -7.05
N LYS A 131 -7.83 10.18 -8.16
CA LYS A 131 -7.22 10.40 -9.48
C LYS A 131 -6.48 11.73 -9.58
N THR A 132 -6.96 12.78 -8.90
CA THR A 132 -6.30 14.10 -8.88
C THR A 132 -4.99 14.05 -8.10
N ILE A 133 -5.01 13.54 -6.87
CA ILE A 133 -3.82 13.35 -6.04
C ILE A 133 -2.83 12.42 -6.74
N GLY A 134 -3.31 11.28 -7.23
CA GLY A 134 -2.50 10.28 -7.91
C GLY A 134 -1.78 10.82 -9.15
N ARG A 135 -2.40 11.73 -9.93
CA ARG A 135 -1.72 12.38 -11.07
C ARG A 135 -0.54 13.23 -10.64
N VAL A 136 -0.64 13.93 -9.51
CA VAL A 136 0.48 14.71 -8.97
C VAL A 136 1.62 13.79 -8.54
N MET A 137 1.30 12.73 -7.80
CA MET A 137 2.28 11.76 -7.32
C MET A 137 2.95 11.01 -8.48
N ASN A 138 2.16 10.63 -9.48
CA ASN A 138 2.56 9.77 -10.60
C ASN A 138 3.16 10.53 -11.79
N ARG A 139 3.37 11.84 -11.67
CA ARG A 139 3.81 12.69 -12.78
C ARG A 139 5.10 12.20 -13.47
N GLU A 140 6.07 11.76 -12.68
CA GLU A 140 7.36 11.30 -13.19
C GLU A 140 7.35 9.79 -13.53
N ASN A 141 6.68 8.98 -12.72
CA ASN A 141 6.63 7.52 -12.88
C ASN A 141 5.77 7.09 -14.06
N LYS A 142 4.63 7.76 -14.26
CA LYS A 142 3.61 7.41 -15.28
C LYS A 142 3.12 5.97 -15.17
N PHE A 143 3.00 5.47 -13.96
CA PHE A 143 2.41 4.16 -13.67
C PHE A 143 0.95 4.14 -14.13
N LEU A 144 0.44 2.99 -14.54
CA LEU A 144 -0.99 2.83 -14.79
C LEU A 144 -1.74 3.00 -13.47
N MET A 145 -2.68 3.96 -13.43
CA MET A 145 -3.39 4.33 -12.21
C MET A 145 -4.85 3.92 -12.28
N GLY A 146 -5.35 3.30 -11.20
CA GLY A 146 -6.75 2.89 -11.09
C GLY A 146 -7.01 2.07 -9.84
N THR A 147 -8.21 1.47 -9.78
CA THR A 147 -8.56 0.48 -8.76
C THR A 147 -7.84 -0.84 -9.00
N GLY A 148 -7.98 -1.81 -8.08
CA GLY A 148 -7.42 -3.15 -8.27
C GLY A 148 -7.86 -3.79 -9.60
N THR A 149 -9.14 -3.72 -9.92
CA THR A 149 -9.68 -4.29 -11.18
C THR A 149 -9.22 -3.54 -12.42
N GLU A 150 -9.04 -2.21 -12.36
CA GLU A 150 -8.54 -1.38 -13.46
C GLU A 150 -7.04 -1.58 -13.73
N THR A 151 -6.27 -2.09 -12.76
CA THR A 151 -4.81 -2.23 -12.83
C THR A 151 -4.36 -3.69 -12.87
N VAL A 152 -4.42 -4.40 -11.73
CA VAL A 152 -3.98 -5.81 -11.62
C VAL A 152 -5.01 -6.81 -12.11
N GLY A 153 -6.26 -6.38 -12.34
CA GLY A 153 -7.31 -7.20 -12.94
C GLY A 153 -8.02 -8.17 -11.99
N TYR A 154 -7.85 -8.01 -10.67
CA TYR A 154 -8.52 -8.85 -9.67
C TYR A 154 -8.88 -8.05 -8.41
N VAL A 155 -9.82 -8.59 -7.63
CA VAL A 155 -10.24 -8.03 -6.34
C VAL A 155 -9.38 -8.56 -5.21
N VAL A 156 -9.27 -7.74 -4.14
CA VAL A 156 -8.49 -8.03 -2.93
C VAL A 156 -9.30 -7.58 -1.73
N ASN A 157 -9.62 -8.45 -0.79
CA ASN A 157 -10.29 -8.05 0.45
C ASN A 157 -9.40 -8.19 1.68
N GLY A 158 -9.61 -7.29 2.65
CA GLY A 158 -8.77 -7.17 3.83
C GLY A 158 -7.38 -6.59 3.53
N ASP A 159 -7.27 -5.72 2.54
CA ASP A 159 -6.04 -5.01 2.21
C ASP A 159 -5.87 -3.71 3.02
N SER A 160 -4.66 -3.17 2.98
CA SER A 160 -4.29 -1.98 3.71
C SER A 160 -4.96 -0.72 3.18
N ASP A 161 -5.14 -0.60 1.87
CA ASP A 161 -5.68 0.61 1.26
C ASP A 161 -7.15 0.79 1.60
N ASP A 162 -7.94 -0.27 1.47
CA ASP A 162 -9.36 -0.26 1.80
C ASP A 162 -9.59 0.02 3.30
N TRP A 163 -8.77 -0.55 4.19
CA TRP A 163 -8.88 -0.26 5.61
C TRP A 163 -8.47 1.17 5.94
N MET A 164 -7.38 1.66 5.39
CA MET A 164 -6.91 3.02 5.64
C MET A 164 -7.93 4.07 5.19
N TYR A 165 -8.55 3.87 4.05
CA TYR A 165 -9.54 4.79 3.51
C TYR A 165 -10.96 4.56 4.06
N GLY A 166 -11.40 3.31 4.13
CA GLY A 166 -12.79 2.95 4.40
C GLY A 166 -13.15 2.87 5.88
N GLU A 167 -12.22 2.46 6.75
CA GLU A 167 -12.47 2.41 8.19
C GLU A 167 -12.40 3.83 8.78
N VAL A 168 -13.56 4.35 9.18
CA VAL A 168 -13.70 5.70 9.74
C VAL A 168 -14.33 5.70 11.14
N GLY A 169 -14.63 4.52 11.69
CA GLY A 169 -15.19 4.36 13.03
C GLY A 169 -14.15 4.41 14.14
N GLU A 170 -12.93 3.93 13.84
CA GLU A 170 -11.83 3.87 14.84
C GLU A 170 -10.69 4.88 14.56
N LYS A 171 -10.62 5.47 13.38
CA LYS A 171 -9.60 6.45 13.00
C LYS A 171 -10.12 7.44 11.96
N ALA A 172 -9.39 8.53 11.75
CA ALA A 172 -9.63 9.41 10.62
C ALA A 172 -9.34 8.71 9.28
N LYS A 173 -10.02 9.15 8.22
CA LYS A 173 -9.78 8.69 6.85
C LYS A 173 -8.35 8.99 6.41
N ILE A 174 -7.71 7.99 5.79
CA ILE A 174 -6.37 8.10 5.20
C ILE A 174 -6.49 7.82 3.70
N TYR A 175 -6.10 8.77 2.86
CA TYR A 175 -6.03 8.53 1.41
C TYR A 175 -4.83 7.65 1.09
N SER A 176 -5.07 6.38 0.85
CA SER A 176 -4.02 5.37 0.67
C SER A 176 -3.87 4.96 -0.78
N TYR A 177 -2.64 4.64 -1.14
CA TYR A 177 -2.27 4.17 -2.46
C TYR A 177 -1.27 3.02 -2.34
N THR A 178 -1.36 2.07 -3.27
CA THR A 178 -0.34 1.03 -3.45
C THR A 178 0.45 1.28 -4.74
N PRO A 179 1.69 1.78 -4.64
CA PRO A 179 2.63 1.74 -5.76
C PRO A 179 3.19 0.33 -5.93
N GLU A 180 2.94 -0.29 -7.08
CA GLU A 180 3.49 -1.58 -7.50
C GLU A 180 4.74 -1.33 -8.34
N VAL A 181 5.93 -1.37 -7.75
CA VAL A 181 7.15 -0.88 -8.36
C VAL A 181 7.90 -1.98 -9.11
N GLY A 182 8.35 -1.66 -10.32
CA GLY A 182 9.27 -2.48 -11.10
C GLY A 182 8.62 -3.48 -12.04
N PRO A 183 9.43 -4.15 -12.87
CA PRO A 183 8.96 -5.06 -13.91
C PRO A 183 8.76 -6.51 -13.41
N SER A 184 9.21 -6.84 -12.20
CA SER A 184 9.15 -8.19 -11.63
C SER A 184 9.27 -8.15 -10.10
N PHE A 185 8.93 -9.25 -9.41
CA PHE A 185 9.16 -9.40 -7.97
C PHE A 185 10.65 -9.29 -7.59
N TRP A 186 11.53 -9.77 -8.44
CA TRP A 186 12.98 -9.75 -8.26
C TRP A 186 13.66 -9.12 -9.48
N PRO A 187 13.67 -7.80 -9.59
CA PRO A 187 14.41 -7.13 -10.65
C PRO A 187 15.91 -7.36 -10.50
N PRO A 188 16.68 -7.29 -11.57
CA PRO A 188 18.15 -7.33 -11.51
C PRO A 188 18.69 -6.29 -10.54
N LYS A 189 19.73 -6.63 -9.78
CA LYS A 189 20.33 -5.73 -8.78
C LYS A 189 20.74 -4.36 -9.39
N VAL A 190 21.13 -4.34 -10.66
CA VAL A 190 21.48 -3.12 -11.38
C VAL A 190 20.32 -2.14 -11.53
N ASP A 191 19.08 -2.62 -11.49
CA ASP A 191 17.88 -1.79 -11.66
C ASP A 191 17.41 -1.15 -10.34
N ILE A 192 17.88 -1.62 -9.18
CA ILE A 192 17.40 -1.18 -7.86
C ILE A 192 17.57 0.33 -7.67
N ASP A 193 18.74 0.88 -8.02
CA ASP A 193 19.00 2.32 -7.89
C ASP A 193 18.06 3.15 -8.78
N TYR A 194 17.82 2.71 -10.01
CA TYR A 194 16.87 3.34 -10.91
C TYR A 194 15.43 3.27 -10.34
N LEU A 195 14.99 2.11 -9.87
CA LEU A 195 13.65 1.93 -9.30
C LEU A 195 13.45 2.81 -8.07
N ASN A 196 14.43 2.88 -7.16
CA ASN A 196 14.38 3.76 -6.00
C ASN A 196 14.28 5.23 -6.40
N ARG A 197 15.11 5.68 -7.35
CA ARG A 197 15.08 7.06 -7.84
C ARG A 197 13.77 7.42 -8.52
N SER A 198 13.16 6.48 -9.23
CA SER A 198 11.86 6.70 -9.87
C SER A 198 10.76 7.03 -8.87
N CYS A 199 10.85 6.54 -7.62
CA CYS A 199 9.86 6.79 -6.57
C CYS A 199 10.09 8.08 -5.77
N VAL A 200 11.24 8.76 -5.93
CA VAL A 200 11.56 9.97 -5.14
C VAL A 200 10.51 11.06 -5.32
N TRP A 201 10.13 11.37 -6.57
CA TRP A 201 9.09 12.36 -6.82
C TRP A 201 7.76 11.97 -6.17
N MET A 202 7.35 10.72 -6.28
CA MET A 202 6.09 10.23 -5.72
C MET A 202 6.05 10.48 -4.20
N ASN A 203 7.12 10.18 -3.47
CA ASN A 203 7.23 10.43 -2.03
C ASN A 203 7.19 11.93 -1.70
N LEU A 204 7.94 12.76 -2.42
CA LEU A 204 7.94 14.21 -2.21
C LEU A 204 6.59 14.84 -2.55
N ALA A 205 5.95 14.37 -3.62
CA ALA A 205 4.63 14.84 -4.03
C ALA A 205 3.55 14.48 -3.00
N THR A 206 3.64 13.33 -2.35
CA THR A 206 2.76 12.94 -1.24
C THR A 206 2.81 13.97 -0.12
N ALA A 207 4.00 14.36 0.32
CA ALA A 207 4.16 15.39 1.36
C ALA A 207 3.66 16.76 0.90
N LEU A 208 3.89 17.13 -0.37
CA LEU A 208 3.39 18.39 -0.94
C LEU A 208 1.85 18.42 -1.01
N VAL A 209 1.22 17.31 -1.37
CA VAL A 209 -0.25 17.21 -1.40
C VAL A 209 -0.83 17.43 -0.01
N VAL A 210 -0.22 16.88 1.03
CA VAL A 210 -0.67 17.08 2.42
C VAL A 210 -0.61 18.57 2.80
N LEU A 211 0.47 19.28 2.49
CA LEU A 211 0.61 20.70 2.75
C LEU A 211 -0.48 21.52 2.05
N ASN A 212 -0.72 21.23 0.78
CA ASN A 212 -1.68 21.98 -0.02
C ASN A 212 -3.14 21.67 0.34
N TYR A 213 -3.43 20.45 0.79
CA TYR A 213 -4.77 20.04 1.24
C TYR A 213 -5.24 20.88 2.45
N TYR A 214 -4.33 21.30 3.33
CA TYR A 214 -4.67 22.11 4.50
C TYR A 214 -4.69 23.60 4.25
N GLU A 215 -3.93 24.09 3.28
CA GLU A 215 -3.78 25.54 3.06
C GLU A 215 -4.74 26.13 2.03
N ALA A 216 -5.21 25.32 1.12
CA ALA A 216 -6.01 25.82 0.02
C ALA A 216 -7.08 24.81 -0.38
N ASN A 217 -8.31 25.20 -0.26
CA ASN A 217 -9.39 24.66 -1.04
C ASN A 217 -8.94 24.39 -2.48
N GLU A 218 -9.41 23.31 -3.09
CA GLU A 218 -9.28 22.78 -4.46
C GLU A 218 -8.44 23.53 -5.54
N ILE A 219 -8.24 24.82 -5.40
CA ILE A 219 -7.61 25.72 -6.38
C ILE A 219 -6.12 25.45 -6.54
N VAL A 220 -5.40 25.04 -5.48
CA VAL A 220 -3.95 24.85 -5.52
C VAL A 220 -3.59 23.53 -6.16
N LEU A 221 -4.38 22.46 -5.96
CA LEU A 221 -4.20 21.19 -6.68
C LEU A 221 -4.36 21.40 -8.20
N GLN A 222 -5.29 22.25 -8.63
CA GLN A 222 -5.45 22.58 -10.05
C GLN A 222 -4.24 23.30 -10.65
N SER A 223 -3.53 24.14 -9.91
CA SER A 223 -2.34 24.85 -10.41
C SER A 223 -1.15 23.94 -10.68
N TYR A 224 -1.03 22.83 -9.95
CA TYR A 224 0.00 21.81 -10.22
C TYR A 224 -0.37 20.87 -11.40
N LEU A 225 -1.64 20.83 -11.77
CA LEU A 225 -2.14 20.01 -12.86
C LEU A 225 -2.22 20.76 -14.21
N SER A 226 -2.05 22.09 -14.19
CA SER A 226 -2.03 22.88 -15.41
C SER A 226 -0.69 22.68 -16.13
N PRO A 227 -0.68 22.26 -17.40
CA PRO A 227 0.55 22.23 -18.18
C PRO A 227 1.06 23.66 -18.35
N SER A 228 2.32 23.88 -17.98
CA SER A 228 3.09 25.07 -18.31
C SER A 228 3.50 25.05 -19.76
#